data_9947e1b05c74ea4353ac32d575d113f1
#
_entry.id   9947e1b05c74ea4353ac32d575d113f1
#
_cell.length_a   1.000
_cell.length_b   1.000
_cell.length_c   1.000
_cell.angle_alpha   90.00
_cell.angle_beta   90.00
_cell.angle_gamma   90.00
#
_symmetry.space_group_name_H-M   'P 1'
#
loop_
_entity.id
_entity.type
_entity.pdbx_description
1 polymer ?
#
loop_
_entity_poly.entity_id
_entity_poly.type
_entity_poly.pdbx_seq_one_letter_code
_entity_poly.pdbx_strand_id
1 'polypeptide(L)'
;MAFVICSNKKNMRRYRNVRAERMGVPDWFYCWLTRLALERATNFVWRRSVQKFNEPRHLKIVFSERGGLRVGQIGAYYHWIKQQSLNDNLWIPWGDLEWETIHPHLLDKDFHKNLAGLKLADAVANAFFVACDNKQSGPCFPEVAKKLSPIMGRFPNNDSGRYSGFGVKLLPTWSKAKLSRDQQEIFRAYGYPLQLWQKGKRWELPPPPWEKEGATGPYTPKVF
;
A
#
# COMPACT_ATOMS: atom_id res chain seq x y z
N MET A 1 2.52 -4.76 15.04
CA MET A 1 3.08 -3.88 13.99
C MET A 1 1.96 -3.39 13.10
N ALA A 2 2.01 -2.15 12.65
CA ALA A 2 1.01 -1.55 11.79
C ALA A 2 1.64 -1.03 10.49
N PHE A 3 0.87 -1.07 9.41
CA PHE A 3 1.20 -0.48 8.10
C PHE A 3 0.03 0.36 7.64
N VAL A 4 0.30 1.52 7.07
CA VAL A 4 -0.74 2.41 6.55
C VAL A 4 -0.43 2.83 5.11
N ILE A 5 -1.45 2.78 4.28
CA ILE A 5 -1.40 3.26 2.91
C ILE A 5 -2.31 4.49 2.81
N CYS A 6 -1.71 5.65 2.64
CA CYS A 6 -2.42 6.90 2.46
C CYS A 6 -2.54 7.22 0.97
N SER A 7 -3.75 7.50 0.49
CA SER A 7 -3.96 7.89 -0.90
C SER A 7 -4.54 9.30 -1.01
N ASN A 8 -3.83 10.20 -1.68
CA ASN A 8 -4.35 11.51 -2.03
C ASN A 8 -5.22 11.43 -3.29
N LYS A 9 -6.53 11.20 -3.10
CA LYS A 9 -7.50 11.08 -4.19
C LYS A 9 -7.66 12.37 -5.03
N LYS A 10 -7.28 13.53 -4.51
CA LYS A 10 -7.37 14.81 -5.23
C LYS A 10 -6.57 14.78 -6.53
N ASN A 11 -5.41 14.16 -6.51
CA ASN A 11 -4.55 14.01 -7.68
C ASN A 11 -4.93 12.81 -8.56
N MET A 12 -5.89 11.99 -8.12
CA MET A 12 -6.40 10.84 -8.86
C MET A 12 -7.75 11.14 -9.52
N ARG A 13 -8.25 12.37 -9.45
CA ARG A 13 -9.43 12.79 -10.21
C ARG A 13 -9.14 12.58 -11.69
N ARG A 14 -10.05 11.89 -12.40
CA ARG A 14 -9.91 11.48 -13.81
C ARG A 14 -8.79 10.43 -14.04
N TYR A 15 -8.19 9.87 -12.99
CA TYR A 15 -7.31 8.73 -13.19
C TYR A 15 -8.15 7.54 -13.66
N ARG A 16 -7.84 7.05 -14.83
CA ARG A 16 -8.42 5.84 -15.40
C ARG A 16 -7.31 4.81 -15.54
N ASN A 17 -7.55 3.63 -15.05
CA ASN A 17 -6.68 2.49 -15.32
C ASN A 17 -7.34 1.64 -16.41
N VAL A 18 -7.01 1.92 -17.65
CA VAL A 18 -7.57 1.23 -18.82
C VAL A 18 -7.43 -0.29 -18.70
N ARG A 19 -6.36 -0.76 -18.07
CA ARG A 19 -6.12 -2.19 -17.86
C ARG A 19 -7.12 -2.78 -16.86
N ALA A 20 -7.30 -2.11 -15.72
CA ALA A 20 -8.27 -2.53 -14.71
C ALA A 20 -9.72 -2.45 -15.24
N GLU A 21 -10.03 -1.43 -16.03
CA GLU A 21 -11.34 -1.28 -16.68
C GLU A 21 -11.62 -2.45 -17.63
N ARG A 22 -10.64 -2.87 -18.42
CA ARG A 22 -10.76 -4.05 -19.31
C ARG A 22 -10.98 -5.36 -18.58
N MET A 23 -10.47 -5.47 -17.36
CA MET A 23 -10.66 -6.66 -16.53
C MET A 23 -12.03 -6.73 -15.87
N GLY A 24 -12.81 -5.63 -15.90
CA GLY A 24 -14.11 -5.57 -15.26
C GLY A 24 -14.06 -5.84 -13.75
N VAL A 25 -12.92 -5.63 -13.07
CA VAL A 25 -12.80 -5.83 -11.63
C VAL A 25 -13.36 -4.61 -10.91
N PRO A 26 -14.54 -4.72 -10.29
CA PRO A 26 -15.02 -3.68 -9.38
C PRO A 26 -13.99 -3.51 -8.25
N ASP A 27 -13.86 -2.30 -7.75
CA ASP A 27 -12.95 -1.98 -6.63
C ASP A 27 -11.46 -2.28 -6.86
N TRP A 28 -11.00 -2.35 -8.11
CA TRP A 28 -9.58 -2.58 -8.45
C TRP A 28 -8.64 -1.66 -7.66
N PHE A 29 -9.05 -0.42 -7.42
CA PHE A 29 -8.24 0.55 -6.68
C PHE A 29 -8.06 0.12 -5.22
N TYR A 30 -9.12 -0.39 -4.60
CA TYR A 30 -9.05 -0.97 -3.26
C TYR A 30 -8.16 -2.21 -3.22
N CYS A 31 -8.33 -3.12 -4.17
CA CYS A 31 -7.48 -4.31 -4.30
C CYS A 31 -6.00 -3.93 -4.46
N TRP A 32 -5.72 -2.89 -5.25
CA TRP A 32 -4.36 -2.40 -5.44
C TRP A 32 -3.77 -1.78 -4.17
N LEU A 33 -4.53 -0.97 -3.43
CA LEU A 33 -4.10 -0.43 -2.13
C LEU A 33 -3.83 -1.56 -1.12
N THR A 34 -4.72 -2.53 -1.07
CA THR A 34 -4.58 -3.71 -0.19
C THR A 34 -3.32 -4.50 -0.56
N ARG A 35 -3.05 -4.71 -1.85
CA ARG A 35 -1.80 -5.33 -2.29
C ARG A 35 -0.58 -4.62 -1.71
N LEU A 36 -0.53 -3.29 -1.79
CA LEU A 36 0.58 -2.51 -1.24
C LEU A 36 0.74 -2.66 0.27
N ALA A 37 -0.34 -2.87 1.01
CA ALA A 37 -0.27 -3.19 2.43
C ALA A 37 0.24 -4.63 2.65
N LEU A 38 -0.24 -5.57 1.84
CA LEU A 38 0.13 -6.98 1.93
C LEU A 38 1.59 -7.24 1.53
N GLU A 39 2.18 -6.52 0.58
CA GLU A 39 3.62 -6.61 0.29
C GLU A 39 4.46 -6.48 1.57
N ARG A 40 4.06 -5.60 2.47
CA ARG A 40 4.74 -5.33 3.73
C ARG A 40 4.39 -6.34 4.83
N ALA A 41 3.11 -6.65 4.93
CA ALA A 41 2.62 -7.59 5.92
C ALA A 41 3.15 -9.01 5.67
N THR A 42 3.13 -9.46 4.41
CA THR A 42 3.64 -10.79 4.06
C THR A 42 5.15 -10.89 4.24
N ASN A 43 5.92 -9.86 3.85
CA ASN A 43 7.36 -9.82 4.09
C ASN A 43 7.68 -9.88 5.60
N PHE A 44 6.95 -9.12 6.42
CA PHE A 44 7.11 -9.19 7.87
C PHE A 44 6.80 -10.58 8.42
N VAL A 45 5.68 -11.18 8.02
CA VAL A 45 5.26 -12.50 8.50
C VAL A 45 6.25 -13.57 8.05
N TRP A 46 6.65 -13.57 6.80
CA TRP A 46 7.63 -14.51 6.25
C TRP A 46 8.92 -14.49 7.06
N ARG A 47 9.54 -13.29 7.23
CA ARG A 47 10.78 -13.14 7.99
C ARG A 47 10.67 -13.62 9.42
N ARG A 48 9.59 -13.24 10.12
CA ARG A 48 9.36 -13.63 11.51
C ARG A 48 9.09 -15.11 11.66
N SER A 49 8.36 -15.71 10.72
CA SER A 49 8.06 -17.14 10.76
C SER A 49 9.30 -17.98 10.45
N VAL A 50 10.07 -17.63 9.43
CA VAL A 50 11.34 -18.30 9.13
C VAL A 50 12.32 -18.16 10.29
N GLN A 51 12.46 -16.97 10.87
CA GLN A 51 13.34 -16.76 12.03
C GLN A 51 12.93 -17.58 13.24
N LYS A 52 11.63 -17.74 13.50
CA LYS A 52 11.11 -18.38 14.71
C LYS A 52 10.87 -19.88 14.55
N PHE A 53 10.45 -20.31 13.36
CA PHE A 53 9.98 -21.68 13.10
C PHE A 53 10.79 -22.40 12.03
N ASN A 54 11.77 -21.71 11.43
CA ASN A 54 12.59 -22.18 10.32
C ASN A 54 11.76 -22.55 9.05
N GLU A 55 10.52 -22.04 8.97
CA GLU A 55 9.64 -22.25 7.81
C GLU A 55 8.65 -21.08 7.68
N PRO A 56 8.17 -20.76 6.47
CA PRO A 56 7.09 -19.81 6.27
C PRO A 56 5.79 -20.27 6.94
N ARG A 57 5.04 -19.34 7.52
CA ARG A 57 3.70 -19.57 8.07
C ARG A 57 2.66 -18.77 7.30
N HIS A 58 1.48 -19.33 7.17
CA HIS A 58 0.39 -18.66 6.50
C HIS A 58 -0.17 -17.50 7.34
N LEU A 59 -0.52 -16.43 6.66
CA LEU A 59 -1.16 -15.25 7.23
C LEU A 59 -2.68 -15.34 7.03
N LYS A 60 -3.45 -15.34 8.10
CA LYS A 60 -4.89 -15.10 8.01
C LYS A 60 -5.14 -13.61 7.81
N ILE A 61 -5.80 -13.25 6.71
CA ILE A 61 -6.12 -11.88 6.34
C ILE A 61 -7.62 -11.69 6.55
N VAL A 62 -7.99 -10.78 7.46
CA VAL A 62 -9.38 -10.46 7.74
C VAL A 62 -9.66 -9.03 7.31
N PHE A 63 -10.63 -8.86 6.42
CA PHE A 63 -11.09 -7.56 5.98
C PHE A 63 -12.24 -7.09 6.83
N SER A 64 -12.28 -5.79 7.14
CA SER A 64 -13.47 -5.18 7.72
C SER A 64 -14.61 -5.24 6.72
N GLU A 65 -15.76 -5.76 7.13
CA GLU A 65 -16.93 -5.84 6.26
C GLU A 65 -17.41 -4.44 5.88
N ARG A 66 -17.50 -4.22 4.58
CA ARG A 66 -18.06 -3.01 3.98
C ARG A 66 -19.11 -3.40 2.98
N GLY A 67 -20.16 -2.59 2.83
CA GLY A 67 -21.13 -2.79 1.78
C GLY A 67 -20.42 -2.86 0.41
N GLY A 68 -20.70 -3.95 -0.34
CA GLY A 68 -20.11 -4.16 -1.66
C GLY A 68 -18.76 -4.90 -1.69
N LEU A 69 -18.02 -5.03 -0.59
CA LEU A 69 -16.75 -5.76 -0.60
C LEU A 69 -16.98 -7.27 -0.81
N ARG A 70 -16.46 -7.78 -1.90
CA ARG A 70 -16.55 -9.20 -2.28
C ARG A 70 -15.21 -9.89 -2.10
N VAL A 71 -15.06 -10.66 -1.03
CA VAL A 71 -13.81 -11.38 -0.72
C VAL A 71 -13.39 -12.31 -1.86
N GLY A 72 -14.35 -12.94 -2.54
CA GLY A 72 -14.06 -13.76 -3.71
C GLY A 72 -13.38 -13.00 -4.85
N GLN A 73 -13.74 -11.72 -5.08
CA GLN A 73 -13.06 -10.88 -6.07
C GLN A 73 -11.64 -10.52 -5.65
N ILE A 74 -11.43 -10.28 -4.35
CA ILE A 74 -10.09 -10.04 -3.80
C ILE A 74 -9.24 -11.30 -3.97
N GLY A 75 -9.80 -12.47 -3.65
CA GLY A 75 -9.13 -13.76 -3.85
C GLY A 75 -8.75 -14.01 -5.31
N ALA A 76 -9.70 -13.77 -6.24
CA ALA A 76 -9.45 -13.89 -7.68
C ALA A 76 -8.36 -12.92 -8.16
N TYR A 77 -8.36 -11.66 -7.68
CA TYR A 77 -7.34 -10.68 -7.99
C TYR A 77 -5.95 -11.13 -7.52
N TYR A 78 -5.82 -11.66 -6.30
CA TYR A 78 -4.53 -12.14 -5.80
C TYR A 78 -4.08 -13.42 -6.46
N HIS A 79 -4.99 -14.34 -6.75
CA HIS A 79 -4.66 -15.54 -7.52
C HIS A 79 -4.08 -15.17 -8.89
N TRP A 80 -4.72 -14.24 -9.56
CA TRP A 80 -4.27 -13.78 -10.86
C TRP A 80 -2.90 -13.06 -10.79
N ILE A 81 -2.67 -12.18 -9.79
CA ILE A 81 -1.34 -11.56 -9.58
C ILE A 81 -0.28 -12.64 -9.30
N LYS A 82 -0.60 -13.65 -8.51
CA LYS A 82 0.30 -14.77 -8.24
C LYS A 82 0.74 -15.46 -9.52
N GLN A 83 -0.21 -15.75 -10.41
CA GLN A 83 0.11 -16.37 -11.71
C GLN A 83 0.98 -15.45 -12.58
N GLN A 84 0.73 -14.15 -12.55
CA GLN A 84 1.57 -13.19 -13.28
C GLN A 84 2.97 -13.08 -12.68
N SER A 85 3.11 -13.13 -11.37
CA SER A 85 4.41 -13.12 -10.68
C SER A 85 5.21 -14.38 -11.02
N LEU A 86 4.60 -15.56 -10.96
CA LEU A 86 5.25 -16.83 -11.27
C LEU A 86 5.70 -16.93 -12.75
N ASN A 87 5.07 -16.19 -13.64
CA ASN A 87 5.41 -16.16 -15.07
C ASN A 87 6.30 -14.95 -15.44
N ASP A 88 6.89 -14.27 -14.47
CA ASP A 88 7.72 -13.05 -14.66
C ASP A 88 7.01 -11.93 -15.45
N ASN A 89 5.68 -11.93 -15.46
CA ASN A 89 4.86 -10.94 -16.18
C ASN A 89 4.46 -9.76 -15.29
N LEU A 90 4.79 -9.78 -14.01
CA LEU A 90 4.43 -8.77 -13.04
C LEU A 90 5.64 -7.91 -12.70
N TRP A 91 5.60 -6.65 -13.11
CA TRP A 91 6.60 -5.70 -12.68
C TRP A 91 6.14 -5.00 -11.39
N ILE A 92 6.89 -5.24 -10.31
CA ILE A 92 6.67 -4.61 -9.02
C ILE A 92 7.96 -3.86 -8.65
N PRO A 93 7.95 -2.52 -8.71
CA PRO A 93 9.19 -1.74 -8.57
C PRO A 93 9.82 -1.79 -7.17
N TRP A 94 9.09 -2.25 -6.16
CA TRP A 94 9.50 -2.12 -4.76
C TRP A 94 9.38 -3.40 -3.93
N GLY A 95 9.12 -4.50 -4.56
CA GLY A 95 8.97 -5.80 -3.91
C GLY A 95 7.68 -6.51 -4.30
N ASP A 96 7.70 -7.80 -4.15
CA ASP A 96 6.57 -8.69 -4.40
C ASP A 96 5.88 -9.08 -3.09
N LEU A 97 4.80 -9.83 -3.19
CA LEU A 97 4.20 -10.50 -2.06
C LEU A 97 4.97 -11.80 -1.78
N GLU A 98 5.12 -12.12 -0.51
CA GLU A 98 5.64 -13.43 -0.11
C GLU A 98 4.52 -14.47 -0.26
N TRP A 99 4.42 -15.03 -1.44
CA TRP A 99 3.31 -15.90 -1.85
C TRP A 99 3.15 -17.16 -0.99
N GLU A 100 4.23 -17.61 -0.36
CA GLU A 100 4.22 -18.72 0.60
C GLU A 100 3.43 -18.41 1.86
N THR A 101 3.24 -17.12 2.19
CA THR A 101 2.46 -16.70 3.37
C THR A 101 0.98 -16.49 3.05
N ILE A 102 0.59 -16.41 1.78
CA ILE A 102 -0.78 -16.14 1.36
C ILE A 102 -1.47 -17.44 0.95
N HIS A 103 -2.53 -17.78 1.65
CA HIS A 103 -3.37 -18.92 1.30
C HIS A 103 -4.81 -18.45 1.01
N PRO A 104 -5.41 -18.82 -0.14
CA PRO A 104 -6.73 -18.31 -0.55
C PRO A 104 -7.84 -18.56 0.48
N HIS A 105 -7.81 -19.71 1.16
CA HIS A 105 -8.79 -20.05 2.20
C HIS A 105 -8.62 -19.29 3.53
N LEU A 106 -7.55 -18.49 3.67
CA LEU A 106 -7.30 -17.66 4.84
C LEU A 106 -7.64 -16.18 4.59
N LEU A 107 -8.37 -15.89 3.51
CA LEU A 107 -8.99 -14.59 3.24
C LEU A 107 -10.41 -14.60 3.79
N ASP A 108 -10.70 -13.71 4.71
CA ASP A 108 -11.97 -13.65 5.42
C ASP A 108 -12.47 -12.21 5.56
N LYS A 109 -13.71 -12.04 5.96
CA LYS A 109 -14.26 -10.73 6.33
C LYS A 109 -15.04 -10.85 7.63
N ASP A 110 -15.00 -9.79 8.43
CA ASP A 110 -15.79 -9.72 9.66
C ASP A 110 -16.18 -8.26 9.95
N PHE A 111 -17.17 -8.08 10.80
CA PHE A 111 -17.51 -6.76 11.29
C PHE A 111 -16.39 -6.23 12.20
N HIS A 112 -16.03 -4.95 12.02
CA HIS A 112 -14.97 -4.32 12.82
C HIS A 112 -15.23 -4.40 14.33
N LYS A 113 -16.50 -4.45 14.76
CA LYS A 113 -16.90 -4.58 16.16
C LYS A 113 -16.55 -5.93 16.80
N ASN A 114 -16.41 -6.97 15.98
CA ASN A 114 -16.22 -8.35 16.47
C ASN A 114 -14.74 -8.64 16.77
N LEU A 115 -13.82 -8.00 16.08
CA LEU A 115 -12.40 -8.30 16.18
C LEU A 115 -11.58 -7.09 16.65
N ALA A 116 -10.82 -7.26 17.73
CA ALA A 116 -9.93 -6.22 18.26
C ALA A 116 -8.92 -5.74 17.21
N GLY A 117 -8.38 -6.65 16.39
CA GLY A 117 -7.47 -6.30 15.31
C GLY A 117 -8.06 -5.35 14.27
N LEU A 118 -9.34 -5.53 13.90
CA LEU A 118 -10.05 -4.63 12.99
C LEU A 118 -10.31 -3.26 13.63
N LYS A 119 -10.65 -3.21 14.93
CA LYS A 119 -10.78 -1.94 15.67
C LYS A 119 -9.45 -1.17 15.70
N LEU A 120 -8.35 -1.87 15.95
CA LEU A 120 -7.02 -1.26 15.94
C LEU A 120 -6.63 -0.75 14.55
N ALA A 121 -6.92 -1.52 13.51
CA ALA A 121 -6.67 -1.10 12.14
C ALA A 121 -7.48 0.15 11.77
N ASP A 122 -8.74 0.22 12.20
CA ASP A 122 -9.60 1.39 12.00
C ASP A 122 -9.09 2.61 12.77
N ALA A 123 -8.67 2.43 14.04
CA ALA A 123 -8.07 3.49 14.84
C ALA A 123 -6.80 4.07 14.19
N VAL A 124 -5.92 3.20 13.67
CA VAL A 124 -4.71 3.62 12.93
C VAL A 124 -5.10 4.38 11.65
N ALA A 125 -6.04 3.84 10.88
CA ALA A 125 -6.49 4.48 9.64
C ALA A 125 -7.10 5.86 9.90
N ASN A 126 -7.95 5.97 10.93
CA ASN A 126 -8.58 7.23 11.33
C ASN A 126 -7.55 8.26 11.83
N ALA A 127 -6.56 7.85 12.63
CA ALA A 127 -5.50 8.74 13.09
C ALA A 127 -4.73 9.37 11.91
N PHE A 128 -4.39 8.57 10.88
CA PHE A 128 -3.73 9.09 9.69
C PHE A 128 -4.67 9.90 8.80
N PHE A 129 -5.96 9.54 8.74
CA PHE A 129 -6.96 10.32 8.01
C PHE A 129 -7.06 11.74 8.59
N VAL A 130 -7.27 11.87 9.89
CA VAL A 130 -7.38 13.18 10.58
C VAL A 130 -6.06 13.95 10.49
N ALA A 131 -4.92 13.26 10.46
CA ALA A 131 -3.61 13.88 10.34
C ALA A 131 -3.32 14.51 8.97
N CYS A 132 -4.02 14.10 7.89
CA CYS A 132 -3.72 14.58 6.54
C CYS A 132 -4.93 14.98 5.70
N ASP A 133 -6.16 14.87 6.20
CA ASP A 133 -7.35 15.35 5.51
C ASP A 133 -7.83 16.68 6.09
N ASN A 134 -7.55 17.77 5.37
CA ASN A 134 -7.98 19.11 5.75
C ASN A 134 -9.31 19.54 5.12
N LYS A 135 -10.02 18.64 4.44
CA LYS A 135 -11.29 18.97 3.78
C LYS A 135 -12.51 18.52 4.55
N GLN A 136 -12.46 17.32 5.08
CA GLN A 136 -13.58 16.73 5.82
C GLN A 136 -13.43 16.90 7.32
N SER A 137 -12.20 16.80 7.83
CA SER A 137 -11.91 16.92 9.27
C SER A 137 -11.50 18.32 9.72
N GLY A 138 -11.42 19.31 8.80
CA GLY A 138 -10.91 20.65 9.11
C GLY A 138 -9.37 20.70 9.14
N PRO A 139 -8.75 21.42 10.11
CA PRO A 139 -7.29 21.46 10.24
C PRO A 139 -6.70 20.08 10.45
N CYS A 140 -5.50 19.81 9.89
CA CYS A 140 -4.80 18.56 10.12
C CYS A 140 -4.35 18.42 11.58
N PHE A 141 -4.63 17.26 12.19
CA PHE A 141 -4.23 16.94 13.57
C PHE A 141 -3.27 15.75 13.60
N PRO A 142 -1.97 15.95 13.41
CA PRO A 142 -1.00 14.87 13.27
C PRO A 142 -0.59 14.20 14.59
N GLU A 143 -0.93 14.76 15.75
CA GLU A 143 -0.37 14.36 17.04
C GLU A 143 -0.69 12.91 17.42
N VAL A 144 -1.90 12.45 17.16
CA VAL A 144 -2.29 11.05 17.44
C VAL A 144 -1.50 10.10 16.53
N ALA A 145 -1.45 10.41 15.23
CA ALA A 145 -0.72 9.60 14.27
C ALA A 145 0.79 9.56 14.56
N LYS A 146 1.40 10.65 15.03
CA LYS A 146 2.82 10.69 15.45
C LYS A 146 3.09 9.72 16.62
N LYS A 147 2.17 9.62 17.58
CA LYS A 147 2.28 8.72 18.72
C LYS A 147 2.24 7.24 18.34
N LEU A 148 1.75 6.90 17.16
CA LEU A 148 1.72 5.52 16.66
C LEU A 148 3.09 5.03 16.16
N SER A 149 4.11 5.90 16.08
CA SER A 149 5.43 5.53 15.56
C SER A 149 6.04 4.25 16.15
N PRO A 150 5.92 3.93 17.46
CA PRO A 150 6.50 2.72 18.03
C PRO A 150 5.92 1.42 17.48
N ILE A 151 4.67 1.45 16.99
CA ILE A 151 3.99 0.26 16.43
C ILE A 151 4.04 0.21 14.90
N MET A 152 4.50 1.26 14.23
CA MET A 152 4.55 1.29 12.77
C MET A 152 5.72 0.47 12.24
N GLY A 153 5.48 -0.19 11.10
CA GLY A 153 6.50 -0.99 10.42
C GLY A 153 7.69 -0.15 9.97
N ARG A 154 8.90 -0.69 10.13
CA ARG A 154 10.15 -0.09 9.66
C ARG A 154 10.76 -0.97 8.58
N PHE A 155 11.50 -0.37 7.68
CA PHE A 155 12.19 -1.10 6.62
C PHE A 155 13.25 -2.01 7.26
N PRO A 156 13.23 -3.33 7.00
CA PRO A 156 13.98 -4.30 7.80
C PRO A 156 15.50 -4.29 7.58
N ASN A 157 15.99 -3.67 6.51
CA ASN A 157 17.40 -3.73 6.10
C ASN A 157 18.19 -2.47 6.44
N ASN A 158 17.63 -1.54 7.21
CA ASN A 158 18.33 -0.35 7.64
C ASN A 158 18.30 -0.24 9.16
N ASP A 159 19.46 -0.17 9.80
CA ASP A 159 19.59 0.02 11.26
C ASP A 159 18.92 1.33 11.72
N SER A 160 18.75 2.31 10.84
CA SER A 160 17.98 3.54 11.08
C SER A 160 16.47 3.37 10.95
N GLY A 161 15.99 2.20 10.50
CA GLY A 161 14.58 1.82 10.47
C GLY A 161 13.64 2.85 9.83
N ARG A 162 13.79 3.11 8.53
CA ARG A 162 12.95 4.07 7.81
C ARG A 162 11.49 3.65 7.75
N TYR A 163 10.59 4.52 8.17
CA TYR A 163 9.13 4.32 8.05
C TYR A 163 8.60 4.68 6.67
N SER A 164 9.18 5.75 6.04
CA SER A 164 8.69 6.27 4.77
C SER A 164 8.75 5.23 3.66
N GLY A 165 7.62 5.02 2.98
CA GLY A 165 7.49 4.05 1.92
C GLY A 165 7.28 2.60 2.39
N PHE A 166 7.52 2.28 3.66
CA PHE A 166 7.30 0.96 4.24
C PHE A 166 6.13 0.96 5.24
N GLY A 167 6.34 1.40 6.48
CA GLY A 167 5.28 1.47 7.49
C GLY A 167 4.21 2.50 7.15
N VAL A 168 4.63 3.63 6.57
CA VAL A 168 3.76 4.68 6.06
C VAL A 168 4.02 4.87 4.58
N LYS A 169 3.05 4.51 3.75
CA LYS A 169 3.11 4.64 2.28
C LYS A 169 2.14 5.71 1.79
N LEU A 170 2.66 6.66 1.02
CA LEU A 170 1.86 7.70 0.37
C LEU A 170 1.68 7.40 -1.12
N LEU A 171 0.47 7.61 -1.63
CA LEU A 171 0.10 7.53 -3.03
C LEU A 171 -0.65 8.80 -3.49
N PRO A 172 -0.38 9.27 -4.71
CA PRO A 172 0.76 8.90 -5.54
C PRO A 172 2.08 9.14 -4.82
N THR A 173 3.21 8.87 -5.44
CA THR A 173 4.53 9.09 -4.82
C THR A 173 4.66 10.50 -4.24
N TRP A 174 5.53 10.66 -3.26
CA TRP A 174 5.71 11.92 -2.54
C TRP A 174 5.80 13.14 -3.46
N SER A 175 6.62 13.06 -4.51
CA SER A 175 6.78 14.13 -5.50
C SER A 175 5.49 14.48 -6.27
N LYS A 176 4.59 13.52 -6.44
CA LYS A 176 3.33 13.68 -7.19
C LYS A 176 2.12 13.97 -6.30
N ALA A 177 2.24 13.77 -5.00
CA ALA A 177 1.11 13.88 -4.07
C ALA A 177 0.59 15.32 -3.90
N LYS A 178 1.43 16.34 -4.14
CA LYS A 178 1.07 17.78 -4.04
C LYS A 178 0.32 18.12 -2.74
N LEU A 179 0.87 17.70 -1.61
CA LEU A 179 0.30 17.93 -0.30
C LEU A 179 0.49 19.40 0.13
N SER A 180 -0.48 19.97 0.83
CA SER A 180 -0.32 21.26 1.50
C SER A 180 0.70 21.15 2.64
N ARG A 181 1.16 22.28 3.18
CA ARG A 181 2.20 22.29 4.22
C ARG A 181 1.77 21.54 5.48
N ASP A 182 0.53 21.74 5.92
CA ASP A 182 -0.10 21.07 7.05
C ASP A 182 -0.26 19.55 6.82
N GLN A 183 -0.66 19.14 5.61
CA GLN A 183 -0.73 17.72 5.25
C GLN A 183 0.65 17.04 5.21
N GLN A 184 1.71 17.76 4.91
CA GLN A 184 3.06 17.22 4.88
C GLN A 184 3.60 16.88 6.29
N GLU A 185 3.08 17.48 7.32
CA GLU A 185 3.63 17.37 8.67
C GLU A 185 3.69 15.93 9.16
N ILE A 186 2.60 15.18 9.02
CA ILE A 186 2.59 13.77 9.44
C ILE A 186 3.58 12.91 8.64
N PHE A 187 3.68 13.11 7.34
CA PHE A 187 4.61 12.34 6.50
C PHE A 187 6.07 12.66 6.83
N ARG A 188 6.37 13.94 7.14
CA ARG A 188 7.70 14.34 7.58
C ARG A 188 8.09 13.70 8.91
N ALA A 189 7.17 13.60 9.86
CA ALA A 189 7.38 12.89 11.12
C ALA A 189 7.74 11.41 10.90
N TYR A 190 7.34 10.84 9.77
CA TYR A 190 7.66 9.48 9.36
C TYR A 190 8.81 9.37 8.34
N GLY A 191 9.62 10.42 8.21
CA GLY A 191 10.87 10.40 7.43
C GLY A 191 10.72 10.73 5.95
N TYR A 192 9.61 11.33 5.52
CA TYR A 192 9.53 11.93 4.19
C TYR A 192 10.25 13.29 4.17
N PRO A 193 10.98 13.63 3.09
CA PRO A 193 11.70 14.91 3.00
C PRO A 193 10.71 16.08 2.91
N LEU A 194 11.16 17.29 3.28
CA LEU A 194 10.39 18.49 3.02
C LEU A 194 10.26 18.72 1.52
N GLN A 195 9.04 18.88 1.03
CA GLN A 195 8.81 19.37 -0.33
C GLN A 195 8.65 20.89 -0.30
N LEU A 196 9.69 21.54 -0.79
CA LEU A 196 9.58 22.93 -1.22
C LEU A 196 9.07 22.90 -2.66
N TRP A 197 7.85 23.32 -2.90
CA TRP A 197 7.32 23.48 -4.25
C TRP A 197 8.11 24.58 -4.95
N GLN A 198 9.09 24.18 -5.76
CA GLN A 198 9.67 25.09 -6.74
C GLN A 198 8.78 25.09 -7.97
N LYS A 199 8.12 26.22 -8.23
CA LYS A 199 7.40 26.46 -9.47
C LYS A 199 8.31 26.12 -10.65
N GLY A 200 7.98 25.07 -11.42
CA GLY A 200 8.66 24.78 -12.69
C GLY A 200 9.53 23.52 -12.76
N LYS A 201 9.88 22.83 -11.66
CA LYS A 201 10.60 21.54 -11.75
C LYS A 201 9.63 20.37 -11.68
N ARG A 202 9.39 19.75 -12.84
CA ARG A 202 8.68 18.49 -12.95
C ARG A 202 9.66 17.35 -12.64
N TRP A 203 9.49 16.69 -11.50
CA TRP A 203 10.20 15.44 -11.24
C TRP A 203 9.48 14.34 -12.01
N GLU A 204 10.09 13.89 -13.09
CA GLU A 204 9.65 12.69 -13.80
C GLU A 204 10.21 11.48 -13.08
N LEU A 205 9.34 10.50 -12.81
CA LEU A 205 9.85 9.18 -12.47
C LEU A 205 10.62 8.66 -13.69
N PRO A 206 11.74 7.94 -13.49
CA PRO A 206 12.35 7.25 -14.61
C PRO A 206 11.27 6.42 -15.29
N PRO A 207 11.24 6.41 -16.62
CA PRO A 207 10.28 5.60 -17.35
C PRO A 207 10.38 4.15 -16.88
N PRO A 208 9.26 3.44 -16.80
CA PRO A 208 9.30 2.02 -16.49
C PRO A 208 10.24 1.30 -17.46
N PRO A 209 10.87 0.17 -17.07
CA PRO A 209 11.88 -0.50 -17.86
C PRO A 209 11.48 -0.79 -19.32
N TRP A 210 10.17 -0.97 -19.55
CA TRP A 210 9.61 -1.21 -20.89
C TRP A 210 9.40 0.04 -21.74
N GLU A 211 9.53 1.24 -21.19
CA GLU A 211 9.47 2.50 -21.93
C GLU A 211 10.85 3.04 -22.30
N LYS A 212 11.93 2.38 -21.88
CA LYS A 212 13.28 2.74 -22.32
C LYS A 212 13.44 2.33 -23.79
N GLU A 213 13.77 3.28 -24.63
CA GLU A 213 14.12 3.01 -26.02
C GLU A 213 15.19 1.93 -26.08
N GLY A 214 14.94 0.86 -26.84
CA GLY A 214 15.86 -0.27 -26.99
C GLY A 214 15.69 -1.40 -25.97
N ALA A 215 14.73 -1.35 -25.06
CA ALA A 215 14.41 -2.48 -24.19
C ALA A 215 13.68 -3.57 -24.99
N THR A 216 14.43 -4.37 -25.74
CA THR A 216 13.97 -5.62 -26.37
C THR A 216 13.89 -6.72 -25.29
N GLY A 217 13.22 -6.48 -24.19
CA GLY A 217 13.01 -7.46 -23.14
C GLY A 217 11.59 -8.03 -23.18
N PRO A 218 11.32 -9.17 -22.51
CA PRO A 218 10.03 -9.86 -22.51
C PRO A 218 8.89 -9.07 -21.86
N TYR A 219 9.11 -7.81 -21.48
CA TYR A 219 8.13 -6.90 -20.89
C TYR A 219 7.37 -6.09 -21.93
N THR A 220 6.79 -6.73 -22.90
CA THR A 220 5.53 -6.22 -23.41
C THR A 220 4.57 -6.32 -22.24
N PRO A 221 4.01 -5.20 -21.73
CA PRO A 221 3.02 -5.27 -20.68
C PRO A 221 1.86 -6.09 -21.21
N LYS A 222 1.86 -7.39 -20.86
CA LYS A 222 0.68 -8.19 -21.13
C LYS A 222 -0.44 -7.49 -20.41
N VAL A 223 -1.38 -7.08 -21.20
CA VAL A 223 -2.55 -6.29 -20.81
C VAL A 223 -3.20 -6.97 -19.61
N PHE A 224 -3.17 -6.30 -18.51
CA PHE A 224 -4.05 -6.59 -17.41
C PHE A 224 -5.41 -6.04 -17.67
#